data_4569da9ca0c308aff2ef752e8ae02fd4
#
_entry.id   4569da9ca0c308aff2ef752e8ae02fd4
#
_cell.length_a   1.000
_cell.length_b   1.000
_cell.length_c   1.000
_cell.angle_alpha   90.00
_cell.angle_beta   90.00
_cell.angle_gamma   90.00
#
_symmetry.space_group_name_H-M   'P 1'
#
loop_
_entity.id
_entity.type
_entity.pdbx_description
1 polymer ?
#
loop_
_entity_poly.entity_id
_entity_poly.type
_entity_poly.pdbx_seq_one_letter_code
_entity_poly.pdbx_strand_id
1 'polypeptide(L)'
;IVLTGVNIGDFGKSTDETFIDLIRALDEVEGIVRYRISSIEPNLITDEAIDFVAHSKRFAPHFHIPLQSGSDAVLQLMRRRYDTALFRHKIEKIKEVMPHAFIGVDVIVGTRGETDEYFEEARQFIDSLDISQLHVFSYSERPGTQALKIDYVVDPKTKHARSQQLLDISDQKLHAFYEAHIGQEANVLFEHTKKDGKMHGFTENYIKVEIPYDAALVNETRKVVLGGWNEDRTALIVNNQSSTVN
;
A
#
# COMPACT_ATOMS: atom_id res chain seq x y z
N ILE A 1 -6.45 4.85 13.92
CA ILE A 1 -5.06 4.75 14.43
C ILE A 1 -4.19 4.05 13.39
N VAL A 2 -2.99 4.58 13.13
CA VAL A 2 -2.00 3.91 12.28
C VAL A 2 -0.92 3.31 13.18
N LEU A 3 -0.71 2.00 13.07
CA LEU A 3 0.35 1.29 13.78
C LEU A 3 1.64 1.51 13.00
N THR A 4 2.63 2.17 13.61
CA THR A 4 3.90 2.50 12.97
C THR A 4 5.08 1.96 13.75
N GLY A 5 6.18 1.70 13.06
CA GLY A 5 7.46 1.28 13.63
C GLY A 5 8.51 1.15 12.54
N VAL A 6 9.78 1.02 12.93
CA VAL A 6 10.88 0.78 11.97
C VAL A 6 10.66 -0.56 11.24
N ASN A 7 10.19 -1.57 12.00
CA ASN A 7 9.77 -2.86 11.49
C ASN A 7 8.71 -3.43 12.44
N ILE A 8 7.45 -3.14 12.15
CA ILE A 8 6.34 -3.51 13.05
C ILE A 8 6.18 -5.03 13.22
N GLY A 9 6.56 -5.81 12.20
CA GLY A 9 6.51 -7.27 12.26
C GLY A 9 7.51 -7.90 13.22
N ASP A 10 8.48 -7.12 13.72
CA ASP A 10 9.43 -7.54 14.75
C ASP A 10 8.92 -7.32 16.18
N PHE A 11 7.66 -6.90 16.34
CA PHE A 11 7.03 -6.76 17.65
C PHE A 11 7.19 -8.06 18.46
N GLY A 12 7.54 -7.89 19.73
CA GLY A 12 7.70 -9.02 20.66
C GLY A 12 9.03 -9.76 20.58
N LYS A 13 9.98 -9.41 19.70
CA LYS A 13 11.29 -10.09 19.62
C LYS A 13 12.10 -10.16 20.93
N SER A 14 11.84 -9.24 21.84
CA SER A 14 12.48 -9.19 23.18
C SER A 14 11.61 -9.76 24.30
N THR A 15 10.42 -10.25 23.97
CA THR A 15 9.45 -10.86 24.85
C THR A 15 8.93 -12.16 24.24
N ASP A 16 8.02 -12.87 24.93
CA ASP A 16 7.38 -14.07 24.38
C ASP A 16 6.15 -13.75 23.52
N GLU A 17 5.90 -12.48 23.21
CA GLU A 17 4.78 -12.02 22.40
C GLU A 17 5.14 -11.96 20.92
N THR A 18 4.13 -11.93 20.05
CA THR A 18 4.28 -11.85 18.59
C THR A 18 3.42 -10.73 18.01
N PHE A 19 3.65 -10.39 16.75
CA PHE A 19 2.83 -9.40 16.05
C PHE A 19 1.35 -9.82 15.99
N ILE A 20 1.05 -11.11 15.84
CA ILE A 20 -0.35 -11.58 15.85
C ILE A 20 -1.00 -11.39 17.22
N ASP A 21 -0.27 -11.57 18.33
CA ASP A 21 -0.79 -11.31 19.66
C ASP A 21 -1.13 -9.83 19.84
N LEU A 22 -0.27 -8.93 19.33
CA LEU A 22 -0.53 -7.49 19.35
C LEU A 22 -1.84 -7.15 18.61
N ILE A 23 -2.00 -7.61 17.35
CA ILE A 23 -3.17 -7.23 16.57
C ILE A 23 -4.46 -7.84 17.12
N ARG A 24 -4.41 -9.03 17.72
CA ARG A 24 -5.54 -9.61 18.45
C ARG A 24 -5.93 -8.77 19.65
N ALA A 25 -4.97 -8.37 20.47
CA ALA A 25 -5.23 -7.52 21.64
C ALA A 25 -5.80 -6.15 21.23
N LEU A 26 -5.30 -5.56 20.15
CA LEU A 26 -5.80 -4.28 19.63
C LEU A 26 -7.22 -4.37 19.07
N ASP A 27 -7.60 -5.49 18.46
CA ASP A 27 -8.97 -5.69 17.94
C ASP A 27 -10.04 -5.70 19.03
N GLU A 28 -9.66 -6.03 20.26
CA GLU A 28 -10.55 -6.04 21.42
C GLU A 28 -10.64 -4.67 22.14
N VAL A 29 -9.79 -3.70 21.78
CA VAL A 29 -9.81 -2.36 22.42
C VAL A 29 -11.06 -1.60 22.00
N GLU A 30 -11.90 -1.27 22.99
CA GLU A 30 -13.10 -0.49 22.76
C GLU A 30 -12.81 0.98 22.44
N GLY A 31 -13.73 1.63 21.70
CA GLY A 31 -13.63 3.04 21.34
C GLY A 31 -12.75 3.33 20.13
N ILE A 32 -12.01 2.35 19.62
CA ILE A 32 -11.24 2.50 18.37
C ILE A 32 -12.02 1.90 17.21
N VAL A 33 -12.32 2.73 16.21
CA VAL A 33 -13.10 2.33 15.04
C VAL A 33 -12.25 1.64 13.99
N ARG A 34 -11.00 2.13 13.79
CA ARG A 34 -10.15 1.63 12.71
C ARG A 34 -8.66 1.63 13.09
N TYR A 35 -8.01 0.50 12.84
CA TYR A 35 -6.55 0.37 12.80
C TYR A 35 -6.07 0.19 11.37
N ARG A 36 -4.93 0.76 11.05
CA ARG A 36 -4.20 0.51 9.81
C ARG A 36 -2.79 0.09 10.14
N ILE A 37 -2.36 -1.04 9.59
CA ILE A 37 -0.97 -1.50 9.67
C ILE A 37 -0.16 -0.65 8.69
N SER A 38 0.96 -0.08 9.17
CA SER A 38 1.91 0.60 8.28
C SER A 38 2.77 -0.44 7.51
N SER A 39 3.98 -0.07 7.13
CA SER A 39 4.88 -0.97 6.40
C SER A 39 5.27 -2.20 7.22
N ILE A 40 5.13 -3.39 6.63
CA ILE A 40 5.55 -4.67 7.21
C ILE A 40 6.28 -5.51 6.16
N GLU A 41 7.47 -6.03 6.50
CA GLU A 41 8.26 -6.86 5.57
C GLU A 41 7.55 -8.18 5.23
N PRO A 42 7.70 -8.69 3.97
CA PRO A 42 7.00 -9.89 3.51
C PRO A 42 7.27 -11.14 4.34
N ASN A 43 8.48 -11.27 4.89
CA ASN A 43 8.88 -12.40 5.73
C ASN A 43 8.39 -12.29 7.19
N LEU A 44 7.79 -11.16 7.57
CA LEU A 44 7.30 -10.93 8.93
C LEU A 44 5.77 -10.93 9.02
N ILE A 45 5.06 -10.70 7.91
CA ILE A 45 3.62 -10.88 7.88
C ILE A 45 3.30 -12.37 7.69
N THR A 46 2.73 -13.00 8.71
CA THR A 46 2.31 -14.40 8.64
C THR A 46 0.95 -14.54 7.94
N ASP A 47 0.67 -15.71 7.37
CA ASP A 47 -0.63 -16.00 6.77
C ASP A 47 -1.74 -15.93 7.83
N GLU A 48 -1.43 -16.35 9.08
CA GLU A 48 -2.33 -16.20 10.23
C GLU A 48 -2.70 -14.74 10.50
N ALA A 49 -1.73 -13.81 10.42
CA ALA A 49 -2.00 -12.38 10.59
C ALA A 49 -2.88 -11.84 9.45
N ILE A 50 -2.66 -12.30 8.21
CA ILE A 50 -3.50 -11.94 7.06
C ILE A 50 -4.93 -12.44 7.25
N ASP A 51 -5.11 -13.71 7.63
CA ASP A 51 -6.42 -14.30 7.91
C ASP A 51 -7.12 -13.59 9.08
N PHE A 52 -6.37 -13.21 10.12
CA PHE A 52 -6.92 -12.44 11.23
C PHE A 52 -7.46 -11.07 10.76
N VAL A 53 -6.66 -10.31 10.01
CA VAL A 53 -7.07 -9.01 9.48
C VAL A 53 -8.33 -9.13 8.62
N ALA A 54 -8.45 -10.20 7.81
CA ALA A 54 -9.62 -10.45 6.98
C ALA A 54 -10.93 -10.62 7.77
N HIS A 55 -10.86 -11.09 9.01
CA HIS A 55 -12.01 -11.32 9.88
C HIS A 55 -12.13 -10.29 11.00
N SER A 56 -11.19 -9.37 11.11
CA SER A 56 -11.17 -8.32 12.13
C SER A 56 -12.30 -7.32 11.93
N LYS A 57 -12.80 -6.79 13.06
CA LYS A 57 -13.80 -5.72 13.07
C LYS A 57 -13.20 -4.33 12.90
N ARG A 58 -11.91 -4.18 13.18
CA ARG A 58 -11.24 -2.87 13.30
C ARG A 58 -10.06 -2.69 12.36
N PHE A 59 -9.42 -3.77 11.91
CA PHE A 59 -8.29 -3.64 11.00
C PHE A 59 -8.76 -3.34 9.58
N ALA A 60 -8.22 -2.28 8.99
CA ALA A 60 -8.49 -1.88 7.62
C ALA A 60 -7.92 -2.91 6.63
N PRO A 61 -8.63 -3.23 5.53
CA PRO A 61 -8.13 -4.07 4.45
C PRO A 61 -7.11 -3.28 3.61
N HIS A 62 -5.99 -2.96 4.24
CA HIS A 62 -4.90 -2.15 3.69
C HIS A 62 -3.57 -2.72 4.14
N PHE A 63 -2.71 -3.02 3.18
CA PHE A 63 -1.35 -3.51 3.42
C PHE A 63 -0.34 -2.62 2.70
N HIS A 64 0.77 -2.38 3.36
CA HIS A 64 1.94 -1.75 2.75
C HIS A 64 3.12 -2.70 2.94
N ILE A 65 3.55 -3.34 1.84
CA ILE A 65 4.54 -4.42 1.87
C ILE A 65 5.71 -4.04 0.96
N PRO A 66 6.90 -3.71 1.51
CA PRO A 66 8.05 -3.33 0.70
C PRO A 66 8.62 -4.54 -0.05
N LEU A 67 8.58 -4.50 -1.38
CA LEU A 67 9.21 -5.49 -2.26
C LEU A 67 10.71 -5.16 -2.46
N GLN A 68 11.00 -3.90 -2.64
CA GLN A 68 12.30 -3.33 -2.97
C GLN A 68 12.77 -3.60 -4.40
N SER A 69 12.75 -4.84 -4.89
CA SER A 69 13.01 -5.23 -6.28
C SER A 69 12.21 -6.49 -6.65
N GLY A 70 11.79 -6.58 -7.89
CA GLY A 70 11.15 -7.78 -8.44
C GLY A 70 12.15 -8.77 -9.05
N SER A 71 13.45 -8.61 -8.82
CA SER A 71 14.51 -9.55 -9.23
C SER A 71 15.18 -10.17 -8.01
N ASP A 72 15.21 -11.50 -7.94
CA ASP A 72 15.85 -12.23 -6.84
C ASP A 72 17.36 -11.94 -6.76
N ALA A 73 18.01 -11.75 -7.89
CA ALA A 73 19.43 -11.38 -7.93
C ALA A 73 19.65 -10.02 -7.22
N VAL A 74 18.81 -9.03 -7.47
CA VAL A 74 18.89 -7.71 -6.84
C VAL A 74 18.50 -7.80 -5.35
N LEU A 75 17.49 -8.58 -4.98
CA LEU A 75 17.12 -8.82 -3.58
C LEU A 75 18.27 -9.43 -2.78
N GLN A 76 19.00 -10.37 -3.36
CA GLN A 76 20.20 -10.96 -2.76
C GLN A 76 21.34 -9.93 -2.56
N LEU A 77 21.57 -9.06 -3.55
CA LEU A 77 22.52 -7.95 -3.44
C LEU A 77 22.13 -6.98 -2.32
N MET A 78 20.84 -6.73 -2.14
CA MET A 78 20.28 -5.94 -1.04
C MET A 78 20.26 -6.68 0.30
N ARG A 79 20.64 -7.98 0.33
CA ARG A 79 20.58 -8.85 1.50
C ARG A 79 19.20 -8.95 2.12
N ARG A 80 18.16 -8.99 1.29
CA ARG A 80 16.79 -9.23 1.74
C ARG A 80 16.62 -10.67 2.23
N ARG A 81 15.71 -10.87 3.18
CA ARG A 81 15.40 -12.17 3.81
C ARG A 81 14.18 -12.83 3.17
N TYR A 82 13.84 -12.42 1.99
CA TYR A 82 12.73 -12.93 1.18
C TYR A 82 13.11 -12.86 -0.30
N ASP A 83 12.39 -13.61 -1.09
CA ASP A 83 12.47 -13.66 -2.54
C ASP A 83 11.13 -13.24 -3.19
N THR A 84 11.11 -13.23 -4.51
CA THR A 84 9.92 -12.91 -5.30
C THR A 84 8.81 -13.94 -5.12
N ALA A 85 9.14 -15.22 -4.90
CA ALA A 85 8.16 -16.28 -4.67
C ALA A 85 7.41 -16.08 -3.35
N LEU A 86 8.11 -15.79 -2.24
CA LEU A 86 7.47 -15.46 -0.97
C LEU A 86 6.60 -14.20 -1.08
N PHE A 87 7.11 -13.16 -1.77
CA PHE A 87 6.35 -11.93 -1.95
C PHE A 87 5.03 -12.20 -2.70
N ARG A 88 5.09 -12.91 -3.83
CA ARG A 88 3.91 -13.31 -4.60
C ARG A 88 2.92 -14.08 -3.76
N HIS A 89 3.39 -15.07 -2.99
CA HIS A 89 2.52 -15.82 -2.07
C HIS A 89 1.74 -14.91 -1.12
N LYS A 90 2.39 -13.88 -0.55
CA LYS A 90 1.71 -12.95 0.36
C LYS A 90 0.64 -12.11 -0.35
N ILE A 91 0.94 -11.62 -1.56
CA ILE A 91 -0.04 -10.89 -2.36
C ILE A 91 -1.25 -11.77 -2.70
N GLU A 92 -1.01 -12.99 -3.19
CA GLU A 92 -2.06 -13.95 -3.54
C GLU A 92 -2.90 -14.33 -2.32
N LYS A 93 -2.26 -14.59 -1.16
CA LYS A 93 -2.97 -14.88 0.09
C LYS A 93 -3.86 -13.72 0.55
N ILE A 94 -3.37 -12.48 0.49
CA ILE A 94 -4.18 -11.30 0.82
C ILE A 94 -5.39 -11.19 -0.12
N LYS A 95 -5.18 -11.34 -1.42
CA LYS A 95 -6.25 -11.22 -2.41
C LYS A 95 -7.26 -12.37 -2.37
N GLU A 96 -6.81 -13.57 -2.00
CA GLU A 96 -7.70 -14.71 -1.76
C GLU A 96 -8.72 -14.43 -0.65
N VAL A 97 -8.27 -13.90 0.50
CA VAL A 97 -9.14 -13.69 1.67
C VAL A 97 -9.77 -12.29 1.71
N MET A 98 -9.16 -11.32 1.04
CA MET A 98 -9.61 -9.92 0.96
C MET A 98 -9.45 -9.36 -0.47
N PRO A 99 -10.27 -9.74 -1.46
CA PRO A 99 -10.13 -9.27 -2.86
C PRO A 99 -10.13 -7.74 -3.00
N HIS A 100 -10.83 -7.05 -2.10
CA HIS A 100 -10.98 -5.60 -2.07
C HIS A 100 -9.86 -4.87 -1.31
N ALA A 101 -8.87 -5.60 -0.76
CA ALA A 101 -7.78 -4.98 -0.01
C ALA A 101 -6.88 -4.13 -0.91
N PHE A 102 -6.48 -2.96 -0.38
CA PHE A 102 -5.43 -2.15 -0.98
C PHE A 102 -4.06 -2.72 -0.63
N ILE A 103 -3.20 -2.88 -1.63
CA ILE A 103 -1.82 -3.31 -1.43
C ILE A 103 -0.88 -2.28 -2.05
N GLY A 104 -0.20 -1.50 -1.20
CA GLY A 104 0.87 -0.58 -1.57
C GLY A 104 2.23 -1.27 -1.48
N VAL A 105 3.11 -1.01 -2.45
CA VAL A 105 4.40 -1.70 -2.58
C VAL A 105 5.53 -0.70 -2.81
N ASP A 106 6.58 -0.75 -1.98
CA ASP A 106 7.78 0.05 -2.19
C ASP A 106 8.76 -0.65 -3.12
N VAL A 107 9.31 0.08 -4.07
CA VAL A 107 10.33 -0.39 -5.01
C VAL A 107 11.45 0.64 -5.12
N ILE A 108 12.69 0.18 -5.13
CA ILE A 108 13.88 1.02 -5.32
C ILE A 108 14.47 0.71 -6.71
N VAL A 109 14.62 1.74 -7.53
CA VAL A 109 15.16 1.64 -8.88
C VAL A 109 16.58 2.14 -8.95
N GLY A 110 17.40 1.46 -9.74
CA GLY A 110 18.78 1.89 -10.03
C GLY A 110 19.75 1.62 -8.90
N THR A 111 19.52 0.57 -8.13
CA THR A 111 20.49 0.08 -7.14
C THR A 111 21.75 -0.41 -7.84
N ARG A 112 22.87 -0.40 -7.12
CA ARG A 112 24.09 -1.01 -7.67
C ARG A 112 23.86 -2.49 -7.95
N GLY A 113 24.31 -2.96 -9.11
CA GLY A 113 24.11 -4.33 -9.56
C GLY A 113 22.79 -4.59 -10.31
N GLU A 114 21.91 -3.59 -10.41
CA GLU A 114 20.67 -3.72 -11.20
C GLU A 114 20.99 -3.53 -12.70
N THR A 115 21.24 -4.63 -13.39
CA THR A 115 21.43 -4.63 -14.85
C THR A 115 20.12 -4.36 -15.60
N ASP A 116 20.18 -4.14 -16.91
CA ASP A 116 18.96 -4.00 -17.71
C ASP A 116 18.11 -5.29 -17.69
N GLU A 117 18.75 -6.44 -17.67
CA GLU A 117 18.08 -7.73 -17.57
C GLU A 117 17.34 -7.87 -16.23
N TYR A 118 18.00 -7.56 -15.12
CA TYR A 118 17.37 -7.63 -13.79
C TYR A 118 16.27 -6.59 -13.61
N PHE A 119 16.40 -5.41 -14.22
CA PHE A 119 15.32 -4.43 -14.20
C PHE A 119 14.10 -4.92 -15.00
N GLU A 120 14.32 -5.51 -16.18
CA GLU A 120 13.21 -6.03 -17.01
C GLU A 120 12.51 -7.22 -16.31
N GLU A 121 13.27 -8.13 -15.67
CA GLU A 121 12.73 -9.18 -14.81
C GLU A 121 11.85 -8.58 -13.69
N ALA A 122 12.36 -7.57 -12.99
CA ALA A 122 11.65 -6.88 -11.93
C ALA A 122 10.37 -6.21 -12.41
N ARG A 123 10.43 -5.52 -13.56
CA ARG A 123 9.29 -4.85 -14.17
C ARG A 123 8.18 -5.84 -14.55
N GLN A 124 8.53 -6.95 -15.19
CA GLN A 124 7.57 -8.00 -15.57
C GLN A 124 6.95 -8.67 -14.35
N PHE A 125 7.76 -8.95 -13.32
CA PHE A 125 7.26 -9.50 -12.06
C PHE A 125 6.24 -8.56 -11.41
N ILE A 126 6.57 -7.28 -11.25
CA ILE A 126 5.71 -6.25 -10.64
C ILE A 126 4.41 -6.08 -11.44
N ASP A 127 4.49 -6.04 -12.76
CA ASP A 127 3.34 -5.91 -13.65
C ASP A 127 2.36 -7.08 -13.49
N SER A 128 2.88 -8.30 -13.25
CA SER A 128 2.08 -9.51 -13.07
C SER A 128 1.36 -9.62 -11.73
N LEU A 129 1.66 -8.75 -10.73
CA LEU A 129 1.08 -8.83 -9.40
C LEU A 129 -0.26 -8.09 -9.32
N ASP A 130 -1.21 -8.62 -8.55
CA ASP A 130 -2.45 -7.94 -8.18
C ASP A 130 -2.22 -7.01 -6.98
N ILE A 131 -1.56 -5.89 -7.24
CA ILE A 131 -1.28 -4.82 -6.28
C ILE A 131 -2.00 -3.54 -6.68
N SER A 132 -2.18 -2.61 -5.74
CA SER A 132 -2.97 -1.39 -5.98
C SER A 132 -2.11 -0.19 -6.36
N GLN A 133 -0.90 -0.08 -5.82
CA GLN A 133 -0.03 1.08 -6.05
C GLN A 133 1.44 0.74 -5.78
N LEU A 134 2.35 1.39 -6.53
CA LEU A 134 3.77 1.39 -6.24
C LEU A 134 4.21 2.74 -5.66
N HIS A 135 5.11 2.69 -4.70
CA HIS A 135 5.92 3.82 -4.28
C HIS A 135 7.34 3.61 -4.83
N VAL A 136 7.68 4.34 -5.89
CA VAL A 136 8.92 4.18 -6.63
C VAL A 136 9.96 5.15 -6.10
N PHE A 137 11.08 4.63 -5.60
CA PHE A 137 12.21 5.39 -5.09
C PHE A 137 13.43 5.22 -6.01
N SER A 138 14.06 6.32 -6.37
CA SER A 138 15.38 6.26 -7.02
C SER A 138 16.46 6.01 -5.97
N TYR A 139 17.32 5.01 -6.23
CA TYR A 139 18.42 4.69 -5.34
C TYR A 139 19.39 5.88 -5.19
N SER A 140 19.69 6.22 -3.95
CA SER A 140 20.69 7.22 -3.58
C SER A 140 21.83 6.57 -2.80
N GLU A 141 23.06 6.81 -3.24
CA GLU A 141 24.25 6.29 -2.59
C GLU A 141 24.45 6.94 -1.22
N ARG A 142 24.84 6.13 -0.25
CA ARG A 142 25.18 6.61 1.08
C ARG A 142 26.64 6.21 1.41
N PRO A 143 27.49 7.16 1.81
CA PRO A 143 28.87 6.87 2.20
C PRO A 143 28.95 5.78 3.29
N GLY A 144 29.94 4.90 3.17
CA GLY A 144 30.19 3.84 4.15
C GLY A 144 29.30 2.59 4.05
N THR A 145 28.35 2.53 3.09
CA THR A 145 27.52 1.34 2.91
C THR A 145 28.22 0.25 2.11
N GLN A 146 27.86 -1.02 2.38
CA GLN A 146 28.39 -2.17 1.63
C GLN A 146 27.94 -2.16 0.15
N ALA A 147 26.83 -1.53 -0.15
CA ALA A 147 26.33 -1.38 -1.52
C ALA A 147 27.33 -0.69 -2.45
N LEU A 148 28.16 0.22 -1.92
CA LEU A 148 29.21 0.90 -2.72
C LEU A 148 30.32 -0.02 -3.23
N LYS A 149 30.41 -1.25 -2.73
CA LYS A 149 31.36 -2.27 -3.20
C LYS A 149 30.88 -3.04 -4.43
N ILE A 150 29.64 -2.83 -4.85
CA ILE A 150 29.07 -3.45 -6.05
C ILE A 150 29.48 -2.58 -7.24
N ASP A 151 30.14 -3.17 -8.24
CA ASP A 151 30.81 -2.42 -9.32
C ASP A 151 29.83 -1.82 -10.34
N TYR A 152 28.70 -2.50 -10.62
CA TYR A 152 27.74 -2.01 -11.61
C TYR A 152 26.94 -0.84 -11.06
N VAL A 153 27.07 0.32 -11.69
CA VAL A 153 26.38 1.57 -11.32
C VAL A 153 25.43 1.98 -12.43
N VAL A 154 24.17 2.17 -12.06
CA VAL A 154 23.16 2.69 -13.00
C VAL A 154 23.27 4.20 -13.10
N ASP A 155 23.38 4.73 -14.31
CA ASP A 155 23.47 6.17 -14.54
C ASP A 155 22.14 6.90 -14.24
N PRO A 156 22.17 8.22 -13.98
CA PRO A 156 20.96 8.96 -13.59
C PRO A 156 19.84 8.98 -14.66
N LYS A 157 20.20 8.98 -15.93
CA LYS A 157 19.23 8.99 -17.05
C LYS A 157 18.47 7.65 -17.10
N THR A 158 19.21 6.54 -16.97
CA THR A 158 18.64 5.20 -16.92
C THR A 158 17.76 5.02 -15.68
N LYS A 159 18.19 5.50 -14.48
CA LYS A 159 17.35 5.49 -13.28
C LYS A 159 16.03 6.22 -13.49
N HIS A 160 16.08 7.41 -14.10
CA HIS A 160 14.88 8.20 -14.38
C HIS A 160 13.93 7.46 -15.34
N ALA A 161 14.46 6.90 -16.44
CA ALA A 161 13.66 6.15 -17.39
C ALA A 161 13.01 4.90 -16.78
N ARG A 162 13.76 4.15 -15.95
CA ARG A 162 13.22 2.99 -15.23
C ARG A 162 12.15 3.39 -14.20
N SER A 163 12.39 4.49 -13.46
CA SER A 163 11.39 5.01 -12.50
C SER A 163 10.09 5.38 -13.19
N GLN A 164 10.17 6.03 -14.37
CA GLN A 164 8.98 6.41 -15.13
C GLN A 164 8.16 5.19 -15.56
N GLN A 165 8.81 4.12 -16.05
CA GLN A 165 8.12 2.88 -16.43
C GLN A 165 7.35 2.26 -15.26
N LEU A 166 7.93 2.26 -14.05
CA LEU A 166 7.25 1.72 -12.86
C LEU A 166 6.14 2.65 -12.36
N LEU A 167 6.30 3.97 -12.49
CA LEU A 167 5.23 4.94 -12.18
C LEU A 167 4.05 4.77 -13.12
N ASP A 168 4.28 4.54 -14.42
CA ASP A 168 3.21 4.28 -15.38
C ASP A 168 2.43 2.99 -15.03
N ILE A 169 3.11 1.93 -14.60
CA ILE A 169 2.47 0.71 -14.07
C ILE A 169 1.68 1.02 -12.80
N SER A 170 2.24 1.82 -11.88
CA SER A 170 1.57 2.22 -10.65
C SER A 170 0.26 2.95 -10.94
N ASP A 171 0.28 3.91 -11.85
CA ASP A 171 -0.90 4.69 -12.21
C ASP A 171 -1.99 3.82 -12.82
N GLN A 172 -1.62 2.89 -13.71
CA GLN A 172 -2.57 1.94 -14.31
C GLN A 172 -3.23 1.05 -13.23
N LYS A 173 -2.44 0.50 -12.30
CA LYS A 173 -2.94 -0.35 -11.21
C LYS A 173 -3.84 0.43 -10.25
N LEU A 174 -3.45 1.65 -9.88
CA LEU A 174 -4.24 2.51 -9.00
C LEU A 174 -5.60 2.87 -9.64
N HIS A 175 -5.60 3.25 -10.93
CA HIS A 175 -6.82 3.54 -11.65
C HIS A 175 -7.72 2.29 -11.74
N ALA A 176 -7.19 1.14 -12.09
CA ALA A 176 -7.95 -0.11 -12.14
C ALA A 176 -8.55 -0.48 -10.77
N PHE A 177 -7.77 -0.28 -9.68
CA PHE A 177 -8.27 -0.51 -8.33
C PHE A 177 -9.43 0.42 -7.98
N TYR A 178 -9.33 1.70 -8.28
CA TYR A 178 -10.41 2.66 -8.02
C TYR A 178 -11.66 2.36 -8.86
N GLU A 179 -11.48 2.08 -10.16
CA GLU A 179 -12.58 1.78 -11.09
C GLU A 179 -13.38 0.54 -10.68
N ALA A 180 -12.69 -0.48 -10.14
CA ALA A 180 -13.35 -1.68 -9.63
C ALA A 180 -14.28 -1.43 -8.42
N HIS A 181 -14.16 -0.26 -7.75
CA HIS A 181 -14.95 0.09 -6.58
C HIS A 181 -16.04 1.13 -6.86
N ILE A 182 -16.12 1.69 -8.07
CA ILE A 182 -17.18 2.63 -8.45
C ILE A 182 -18.55 1.94 -8.33
N GLY A 183 -19.49 2.64 -7.70
CA GLY A 183 -20.84 2.13 -7.43
C GLY A 183 -20.97 1.33 -6.14
N GLN A 184 -19.87 1.02 -5.46
CA GLN A 184 -19.90 0.30 -4.18
C GLN A 184 -20.14 1.26 -3.00
N GLU A 185 -20.74 0.73 -1.92
CA GLU A 185 -20.83 1.43 -0.64
C GLU A 185 -19.49 1.33 0.10
N ALA A 186 -19.07 2.42 0.74
CA ALA A 186 -17.86 2.47 1.56
C ALA A 186 -18.03 3.42 2.74
N ASN A 187 -17.30 3.16 3.85
CA ASN A 187 -17.22 4.07 4.99
C ASN A 187 -16.00 4.96 4.81
N VAL A 188 -16.23 6.24 4.57
CA VAL A 188 -15.17 7.25 4.34
C VAL A 188 -14.94 8.04 5.61
N LEU A 189 -13.70 8.06 6.10
CA LEU A 189 -13.25 8.98 7.13
C LEU A 189 -12.78 10.27 6.44
N PHE A 190 -13.49 11.38 6.68
CA PHE A 190 -13.16 12.68 6.11
C PHE A 190 -12.12 13.41 6.95
N GLU A 191 -11.16 14.05 6.27
CA GLU A 191 -10.05 14.75 6.90
C GLU A 191 -10.34 16.27 7.05
N HIS A 192 -9.60 16.92 7.93
CA HIS A 192 -9.72 18.39 8.16
C HIS A 192 -9.29 19.23 6.94
N THR A 193 -8.63 18.65 5.95
CA THR A 193 -8.03 19.39 4.83
C THR A 193 -9.10 20.08 3.99
N LYS A 194 -8.97 21.43 3.85
CA LYS A 194 -9.79 22.23 2.93
C LYS A 194 -8.90 22.82 1.86
N LYS A 195 -9.17 22.48 0.61
CA LYS A 195 -8.50 23.05 -0.56
C LYS A 195 -9.55 23.35 -1.63
N ASP A 196 -9.55 24.57 -2.14
CA ASP A 196 -10.46 25.03 -3.22
C ASP A 196 -11.95 24.75 -2.96
N GLY A 197 -12.38 24.88 -1.71
CA GLY A 197 -13.76 24.61 -1.30
C GLY A 197 -14.14 23.13 -1.22
N LYS A 198 -13.16 22.23 -1.32
CA LYS A 198 -13.32 20.78 -1.26
C LYS A 198 -12.60 20.19 -0.04
N MET A 199 -13.03 19.02 0.38
CA MET A 199 -12.35 18.19 1.38
C MET A 199 -12.20 16.77 0.86
N HIS A 200 -11.27 16.04 1.47
CA HIS A 200 -11.00 14.65 1.11
C HIS A 200 -11.23 13.73 2.30
N GLY A 201 -11.47 12.48 2.00
CA GLY A 201 -11.49 11.39 2.96
C GLY A 201 -10.95 10.12 2.34
N PHE A 202 -10.82 9.08 3.17
CA PHE A 202 -10.35 7.78 2.71
C PHE A 202 -11.30 6.68 3.16
N THR A 203 -11.56 5.74 2.25
CA THR A 203 -12.28 4.51 2.56
C THR A 203 -11.44 3.60 3.46
N GLU A 204 -12.03 2.50 3.91
CA GLU A 204 -11.31 1.49 4.71
C GLU A 204 -10.16 0.86 3.92
N ASN A 205 -10.35 0.64 2.62
CA ASN A 205 -9.31 0.16 1.69
C ASN A 205 -8.59 1.29 0.95
N TYR A 206 -8.49 2.46 1.57
CA TYR A 206 -7.62 3.57 1.18
C TYR A 206 -7.92 4.27 -0.15
N ILE A 207 -9.14 4.14 -0.68
CA ILE A 207 -9.58 4.93 -1.83
C ILE A 207 -9.81 6.37 -1.38
N LYS A 208 -9.17 7.31 -2.06
CA LYS A 208 -9.36 8.75 -1.82
C LYS A 208 -10.69 9.20 -2.41
N VAL A 209 -11.47 9.90 -1.60
CA VAL A 209 -12.78 10.45 -1.97
C VAL A 209 -12.77 11.96 -1.81
N GLU A 210 -13.34 12.70 -2.76
CA GLU A 210 -13.46 14.14 -2.76
C GLU A 210 -14.93 14.55 -2.68
N ILE A 211 -15.24 15.52 -1.81
CA ILE A 211 -16.55 16.15 -1.68
C ILE A 211 -16.44 17.67 -1.50
N PRO A 212 -17.51 18.47 -1.71
CA PRO A 212 -17.56 19.83 -1.22
C PRO A 212 -17.26 19.89 0.28
N TYR A 213 -16.56 20.95 0.73
CA TYR A 213 -16.20 21.09 2.13
C TYR A 213 -17.45 21.23 3.03
N ASP A 214 -17.51 20.37 4.04
CA ASP A 214 -18.53 20.40 5.10
C ASP A 214 -17.80 20.26 6.45
N ALA A 215 -17.87 21.33 7.26
CA ALA A 215 -17.22 21.35 8.58
C ALA A 215 -17.78 20.28 9.55
N ALA A 216 -19.01 19.85 9.37
CA ALA A 216 -19.63 18.80 10.19
C ALA A 216 -19.08 17.40 9.91
N LEU A 217 -18.37 17.22 8.80
CA LEU A 217 -17.75 15.94 8.42
C LEU A 217 -16.28 15.81 8.82
N VAL A 218 -15.68 16.87 9.36
CA VAL A 218 -14.26 16.83 9.76
C VAL A 218 -14.05 15.79 10.86
N ASN A 219 -13.16 14.82 10.61
CA ASN A 219 -12.89 13.66 11.47
C ASN A 219 -14.09 12.73 11.70
N GLU A 220 -15.11 12.83 10.86
CA GLU A 220 -16.29 11.97 10.92
C GLU A 220 -16.21 10.88 9.85
N THR A 221 -16.75 9.71 10.19
CA THR A 221 -16.94 8.61 9.25
C THR A 221 -18.36 8.63 8.69
N ARG A 222 -18.49 8.60 7.37
CA ARG A 222 -19.79 8.53 6.70
C ARG A 222 -19.82 7.42 5.66
N LYS A 223 -20.92 6.68 5.65
CA LYS A 223 -21.22 5.71 4.60
C LYS A 223 -21.66 6.46 3.33
N VAL A 224 -21.02 6.16 2.21
CA VAL A 224 -21.25 6.78 0.90
C VAL A 224 -21.28 5.72 -0.19
N VAL A 225 -21.84 6.08 -1.35
CA VAL A 225 -21.68 5.31 -2.59
C VAL A 225 -20.60 5.98 -3.41
N LEU A 226 -19.57 5.23 -3.78
CA LEU A 226 -18.45 5.73 -4.58
C LEU A 226 -18.93 6.04 -6.01
N GLY A 227 -18.69 7.26 -6.46
CA GLY A 227 -18.99 7.75 -7.80
C GLY A 227 -17.80 7.59 -8.75
N GLY A 228 -17.86 8.28 -9.90
CA GLY A 228 -16.77 8.35 -10.85
C GLY A 228 -15.58 9.19 -10.35
N TRP A 229 -14.64 9.43 -11.25
CA TRP A 229 -13.47 10.27 -10.98
C TRP A 229 -13.84 11.75 -10.84
N ASN A 230 -13.10 12.48 -10.01
CA ASN A 230 -13.09 13.94 -10.03
C ASN A 230 -12.36 14.46 -11.30
N GLU A 231 -12.37 15.78 -11.54
CA GLU A 231 -11.86 16.39 -12.78
C GLU A 231 -10.39 16.05 -13.07
N ASP A 232 -9.55 16.02 -12.06
CA ASP A 232 -8.11 15.77 -12.19
C ASP A 232 -7.74 14.28 -12.03
N ARG A 233 -8.73 13.40 -11.88
CA ARG A 233 -8.59 11.95 -11.74
C ARG A 233 -7.69 11.54 -10.56
N THR A 234 -7.72 12.29 -9.47
CA THR A 234 -6.93 12.04 -8.27
C THR A 234 -7.75 11.44 -7.11
N ALA A 235 -9.08 11.45 -7.23
CA ALA A 235 -10.00 10.93 -6.23
C ALA A 235 -11.33 10.51 -6.89
N LEU A 236 -12.10 9.68 -6.21
CA LEU A 236 -13.49 9.43 -6.58
C LEU A 236 -14.39 10.48 -5.94
N ILE A 237 -15.49 10.82 -6.60
CA ILE A 237 -16.57 11.63 -6.01
C ILE A 237 -17.59 10.73 -5.32
N VAL A 238 -18.49 11.32 -4.54
CA VAL A 238 -19.64 10.62 -3.96
C VAL A 238 -20.83 10.74 -4.92
N ASN A 239 -21.47 9.61 -5.23
CA ASN A 239 -22.76 9.63 -5.89
C ASN A 239 -23.81 10.15 -4.89
N ASN A 240 -24.31 11.34 -5.14
CA ASN A 240 -25.51 11.84 -4.47
C ASN A 240 -26.72 11.00 -4.94
N GLN A 241 -26.96 9.84 -4.34
CA GLN A 241 -28.30 9.33 -4.33
C GLN A 241 -29.11 10.32 -3.48
N SER A 242 -29.84 11.20 -4.15
CA SER A 242 -30.92 11.94 -3.51
C SER A 242 -31.77 10.91 -2.78
N SER A 243 -31.78 11.00 -1.45
CA SER A 243 -32.73 10.31 -0.61
C SER A 243 -34.10 10.79 -1.03
N THR A 244 -34.73 10.14 -2.01
CA THR A 244 -36.18 10.19 -2.18
C THR A 244 -36.74 9.39 -1.01
N VAL A 245 -36.86 10.07 0.13
CA VAL A 245 -37.76 9.66 1.18
C VAL A 245 -39.15 9.94 0.63
N ASN A 246 -39.86 8.91 0.22
CA ASN A 246 -41.32 8.91 0.11
C ASN A 246 -41.93 8.62 1.48
#